data_023a1d46376c53f34786f2d2e07bf6ff
#
_entry.id   023a1d46376c53f34786f2d2e07bf6ff
#
_cell.length_a   1.000
_cell.length_b   1.000
_cell.length_c   1.000
_cell.angle_alpha   90.00
_cell.angle_beta   90.00
_cell.angle_gamma   90.00
#
_symmetry.space_group_name_H-M   'P 1'
#
loop_
_entity.id
_entity.type
_entity.pdbx_description
1 polymer ?
#
loop_
_entity_poly.entity_id
_entity_poly.type
_entity_poly.pdbx_seq_one_letter_code
_entity_poly.pdbx_strand_id
1 'polypeptide(L)'
;EMSASLVGSEMCIRDRGTHYDIYKKMGAHEAVMNGKKGVYFAVWAPNAATVSVIGEFNGWREEANPMTRLEPSGIYEGFVVGAKVGMLYKFFIKTKDGRGLYKADPFANYAEQRPGTASRITDITKLRWSDAAWMEARKQRDNDSLPVSIYEVHPGSWKKHEQTEEDEDGFYNYREIAHELAAYVKDMGYTHVELMGIAEHPFDGSWGYQVTNYFAPTSRHGSPEAVSYTHLTLPTNREV
;
A
#
# COMPACT_ATOMS: atom_id res chain seq x y z
N GLU A 1 -10.00 9.39 -20.10
CA GLU A 1 -8.66 9.30 -20.73
C GLU A 1 -7.65 9.74 -19.68
N MET A 2 -7.05 8.78 -18.96
CA MET A 2 -5.85 9.13 -18.20
C MET A 2 -4.71 9.32 -19.20
N SER A 3 -4.21 10.53 -19.31
CA SER A 3 -2.90 10.75 -19.93
C SER A 3 -1.88 10.07 -19.02
N ALA A 4 -1.42 8.91 -19.45
CA ALA A 4 -0.56 8.04 -18.66
C ALA A 4 0.89 8.54 -18.54
N SER A 5 1.22 9.68 -19.13
CA SER A 5 2.61 10.15 -19.18
C SER A 5 2.88 11.26 -18.17
N LEU A 6 3.84 11.02 -17.29
CA LEU A 6 4.44 12.02 -16.39
C LEU A 6 5.34 12.98 -17.17
N VAL A 7 4.78 13.74 -18.14
CA VAL A 7 5.54 14.65 -18.99
C VAL A 7 5.23 16.11 -18.62
N GLY A 8 6.24 16.97 -18.66
CA GLY A 8 6.09 18.41 -18.52
C GLY A 8 5.96 18.91 -17.08
N SER A 9 4.88 19.65 -16.76
CA SER A 9 4.70 20.33 -15.47
C SER A 9 4.70 19.39 -14.26
N GLU A 10 4.20 18.17 -14.41
CA GLU A 10 4.18 17.17 -13.31
C GLU A 10 5.58 16.71 -12.92
N MET A 11 6.49 16.61 -13.87
CA MET A 11 7.89 16.27 -13.61
C MET A 11 8.59 17.39 -12.83
N CYS A 12 8.33 18.65 -13.18
CA CYS A 12 8.86 19.79 -12.45
C CYS A 12 8.33 19.86 -11.00
N ILE A 13 7.07 19.55 -10.79
CA ILE A 13 6.46 19.49 -9.45
C ILE A 13 7.09 18.37 -8.61
N ARG A 14 7.33 17.20 -9.21
CA ARG A 14 8.03 16.09 -8.54
C ARG A 14 9.43 16.49 -8.10
N ASP A 15 10.21 17.09 -9.00
CA ASP A 15 11.60 17.46 -8.74
C ASP A 15 11.73 18.54 -7.65
N ARG A 16 10.68 19.33 -7.46
CA ARG A 16 10.56 20.31 -6.36
C ARG A 16 10.08 19.69 -5.05
N GLY A 17 9.70 18.40 -5.04
CA GLY A 17 9.15 17.72 -3.88
C GLY A 17 7.71 18.15 -3.50
N THR A 18 7.00 18.80 -4.41
CA THR A 18 5.64 19.32 -4.18
C THR A 18 4.54 18.51 -4.85
N HIS A 19 4.86 17.35 -5.43
CA HIS A 19 3.88 16.46 -6.06
C HIS A 19 3.29 15.49 -5.04
N TYR A 20 2.40 15.97 -4.19
CA TYR A 20 1.78 15.18 -3.11
C TYR A 20 0.89 14.03 -3.63
N ASP A 21 0.40 14.11 -4.86
CA ASP A 21 -0.46 13.12 -5.52
C ASP A 21 0.29 12.13 -6.43
N ILE A 22 1.62 12.08 -6.34
CA ILE A 22 2.45 11.25 -7.21
C ILE A 22 2.09 9.76 -7.15
N TYR A 23 1.60 9.28 -6.01
CA TYR A 23 1.14 7.91 -5.80
C TYR A 23 -0.04 7.50 -6.71
N LYS A 24 -0.78 8.47 -7.25
CA LYS A 24 -1.86 8.22 -8.22
C LYS A 24 -1.35 7.82 -9.60
N LYS A 25 -0.05 8.00 -9.86
CA LYS A 25 0.61 7.75 -11.15
C LYS A 25 1.73 6.73 -11.05
N MET A 26 2.50 6.76 -9.97
CA MET A 26 3.53 5.77 -9.69
C MET A 26 2.89 4.48 -9.16
N GLY A 27 3.53 3.36 -9.40
CA GLY A 27 2.99 2.06 -9.01
C GLY A 27 2.24 1.36 -10.13
N ALA A 28 1.23 0.55 -9.76
CA ALA A 28 0.44 -0.27 -10.66
C ALA A 28 -1.03 0.15 -10.64
N HIS A 29 -1.57 0.56 -11.78
CA HIS A 29 -2.94 1.07 -11.92
C HIS A 29 -3.70 0.38 -13.05
N GLU A 30 -4.92 -0.09 -12.79
CA GLU A 30 -5.80 -0.59 -13.86
C GLU A 30 -6.07 0.52 -14.88
N ALA A 31 -5.92 0.21 -16.15
CA ALA A 31 -6.14 1.16 -17.23
C ALA A 31 -6.69 0.47 -18.49
N VAL A 32 -7.25 1.29 -19.38
CA VAL A 32 -7.61 0.88 -20.73
C VAL A 32 -6.81 1.72 -21.71
N MET A 33 -5.94 1.08 -22.48
CA MET A 33 -5.14 1.72 -23.51
C MET A 33 -5.42 1.10 -24.86
N ASN A 34 -5.76 1.93 -25.87
CA ASN A 34 -6.13 1.48 -27.22
C ASN A 34 -7.22 0.38 -27.22
N GLY A 35 -8.23 0.54 -26.34
CA GLY A 35 -9.35 -0.41 -26.21
C GLY A 35 -9.01 -1.72 -25.48
N LYS A 36 -7.78 -1.94 -25.03
CA LYS A 36 -7.35 -3.11 -24.31
C LYS A 36 -7.26 -2.83 -22.80
N LYS A 37 -7.84 -3.73 -21.99
CA LYS A 37 -7.71 -3.70 -20.53
C LYS A 37 -6.37 -4.26 -20.10
N GLY A 38 -5.77 -3.64 -19.10
CA GLY A 38 -4.49 -4.06 -18.52
C GLY A 38 -4.12 -3.22 -17.32
N VAL A 39 -2.84 -3.23 -16.99
CA VAL A 39 -2.27 -2.46 -15.88
C VAL A 39 -1.13 -1.58 -16.40
N TYR A 40 -1.19 -0.32 -16.06
CA TYR A 40 -0.11 0.62 -16.25
C TYR A 40 0.82 0.57 -15.02
N PHE A 41 2.11 0.51 -15.29
CA PHE A 41 3.16 0.47 -14.27
C PHE A 41 4.09 1.66 -14.45
N ALA A 42 4.48 2.30 -13.34
CA ALA A 42 5.48 3.34 -13.34
C ALA A 42 6.39 3.23 -12.13
N VAL A 43 7.71 3.36 -12.34
CA VAL A 43 8.72 3.31 -11.27
C VAL A 43 9.85 4.30 -11.53
N TRP A 44 10.34 4.92 -10.47
CA TRP A 44 11.52 5.79 -10.54
C TRP A 44 12.79 4.97 -10.28
N ALA A 45 13.63 4.86 -11.30
CA ALA A 45 14.87 4.09 -11.25
C ALA A 45 15.98 4.83 -12.05
N PRO A 46 16.43 6.03 -11.64
CA PRO A 46 17.27 6.92 -12.44
C PRO A 46 18.64 6.31 -12.78
N ASN A 47 19.12 5.37 -11.97
CA ASN A 47 20.41 4.70 -12.15
C ASN A 47 20.33 3.38 -12.92
N ALA A 48 19.13 2.94 -13.30
CA ALA A 48 18.94 1.73 -14.09
C ALA A 48 19.44 1.91 -15.53
N ALA A 49 19.95 0.83 -16.11
CA ALA A 49 20.17 0.73 -17.55
C ALA A 49 18.86 0.39 -18.27
N THR A 50 18.14 -0.61 -17.75
CA THR A 50 16.79 -0.99 -18.22
C THR A 50 15.94 -1.42 -17.04
N VAL A 51 14.62 -1.32 -17.20
CA VAL A 51 13.62 -1.83 -16.26
C VAL A 51 12.60 -2.65 -17.04
N SER A 52 12.20 -3.78 -16.49
CA SER A 52 11.05 -4.57 -16.95
C SER A 52 10.11 -4.85 -15.80
N VAL A 53 8.81 -4.97 -16.06
CA VAL A 53 7.86 -5.47 -15.07
C VAL A 53 7.64 -6.96 -15.29
N ILE A 54 7.79 -7.74 -14.24
CA ILE A 54 7.66 -9.20 -14.22
C ILE A 54 6.61 -9.62 -13.20
N GLY A 55 5.92 -10.71 -13.45
CA GLY A 55 4.89 -11.20 -12.56
C GLY A 55 4.15 -12.42 -13.10
N GLU A 56 3.06 -12.77 -12.43
CA GLU A 56 2.23 -13.92 -12.83
C GLU A 56 1.69 -13.79 -14.27
N PHE A 57 1.43 -12.57 -14.73
CA PHE A 57 0.92 -12.26 -16.08
C PHE A 57 1.90 -12.59 -17.20
N ASN A 58 3.18 -12.78 -16.93
CA ASN A 58 4.20 -13.11 -17.93
C ASN A 58 5.12 -14.27 -17.51
N GLY A 59 4.74 -15.03 -16.46
CA GLY A 59 5.51 -16.14 -15.94
C GLY A 59 6.88 -15.73 -15.38
N TRP A 60 6.96 -14.52 -14.82
CA TRP A 60 8.17 -13.96 -14.19
C TRP A 60 9.38 -13.79 -15.13
N ARG A 61 9.14 -13.69 -16.44
CA ARG A 61 10.18 -13.57 -17.44
C ARG A 61 10.73 -12.14 -17.50
N GLU A 62 12.03 -12.00 -17.27
CA GLU A 62 12.73 -10.72 -17.11
C GLU A 62 12.60 -9.76 -18.30
N GLU A 63 12.49 -10.30 -19.53
CA GLU A 63 12.50 -9.51 -20.76
C GLU A 63 11.11 -9.38 -21.42
N ALA A 64 10.07 -9.96 -20.79
CA ALA A 64 8.76 -10.05 -21.44
C ALA A 64 8.03 -8.71 -21.56
N ASN A 65 8.19 -7.83 -20.58
CA ASN A 65 7.53 -6.52 -20.54
C ASN A 65 8.54 -5.41 -20.21
N PRO A 66 9.40 -5.03 -21.16
CA PRO A 66 10.32 -3.92 -20.97
C PRO A 66 9.54 -2.60 -20.83
N MET A 67 10.03 -1.74 -19.96
CA MET A 67 9.45 -0.42 -19.69
C MET A 67 10.21 0.68 -20.43
N THR A 68 9.50 1.71 -20.84
CA THR A 68 10.09 2.86 -21.54
C THR A 68 10.57 3.89 -20.51
N ARG A 69 11.79 4.35 -20.66
CA ARG A 69 12.35 5.43 -19.85
C ARG A 69 11.83 6.78 -20.34
N LEU A 70 11.32 7.59 -19.43
CA LEU A 70 10.94 8.97 -19.67
C LEU A 70 12.14 9.89 -19.38
N GLU A 71 12.85 10.24 -20.43
CA GLU A 71 13.99 11.14 -20.28
C GLU A 71 13.56 12.60 -20.01
N PRO A 72 14.25 13.36 -19.16
CA PRO A 72 15.39 13.00 -18.28
C PRO A 72 14.98 12.54 -16.87
N SER A 73 13.71 12.24 -16.63
CA SER A 73 13.13 12.04 -15.28
C SER A 73 13.69 10.86 -14.49
N GLY A 74 14.24 9.84 -15.16
CA GLY A 74 14.59 8.58 -14.57
C GLY A 74 13.39 7.71 -14.20
N ILE A 75 12.18 8.05 -14.65
CA ILE A 75 10.98 7.23 -14.51
C ILE A 75 10.93 6.26 -15.68
N TYR A 76 10.52 5.04 -15.38
CA TYR A 76 10.19 4.01 -16.36
C TYR A 76 8.71 3.72 -16.28
N GLU A 77 8.05 3.62 -17.44
CA GLU A 77 6.63 3.30 -17.54
C GLU A 77 6.36 2.19 -18.56
N GLY A 78 5.28 1.47 -18.35
CA GLY A 78 4.84 0.41 -19.27
C GLY A 78 3.41 0.00 -19.03
N PHE A 79 2.75 -0.51 -20.08
CA PHE A 79 1.40 -1.02 -20.01
C PHE A 79 1.37 -2.50 -20.37
N VAL A 80 0.78 -3.32 -19.49
CA VAL A 80 0.72 -4.78 -19.67
C VAL A 80 -0.72 -5.21 -19.87
N VAL A 81 -1.01 -5.64 -21.09
CA VAL A 81 -2.32 -6.20 -21.44
C VAL A 81 -2.52 -7.54 -20.72
N GLY A 82 -3.70 -7.71 -20.10
CA GLY A 82 -4.05 -8.95 -19.40
C GLY A 82 -3.55 -9.06 -17.96
N ALA A 83 -2.69 -8.15 -17.49
CA ALA A 83 -2.42 -8.02 -16.07
C ALA A 83 -3.71 -7.55 -15.35
N LYS A 84 -3.95 -8.04 -14.12
CA LYS A 84 -5.20 -7.84 -13.37
C LYS A 84 -4.93 -7.64 -11.89
N VAL A 85 -5.86 -6.98 -11.21
CA VAL A 85 -5.91 -6.93 -9.73
C VAL A 85 -5.80 -8.34 -9.15
N GLY A 86 -5.01 -8.47 -8.08
CA GLY A 86 -4.70 -9.70 -7.38
C GLY A 86 -3.39 -10.36 -7.80
N MET A 87 -2.90 -10.11 -9.02
CA MET A 87 -1.67 -10.71 -9.52
C MET A 87 -0.42 -10.13 -8.82
N LEU A 88 0.56 -10.98 -8.60
CA LEU A 88 1.86 -10.62 -8.04
C LEU A 88 2.80 -10.10 -9.13
N TYR A 89 3.64 -9.12 -8.76
CA TYR A 89 4.64 -8.55 -9.66
C TYR A 89 5.86 -8.00 -8.92
N LYS A 90 6.93 -7.80 -9.66
CA LYS A 90 8.16 -7.08 -9.28
C LYS A 90 8.67 -6.25 -10.45
N PHE A 91 9.57 -5.32 -10.17
CA PHE A 91 10.40 -4.72 -11.18
C PHE A 91 11.73 -5.47 -11.27
N PHE A 92 12.10 -5.89 -12.46
CA PHE A 92 13.44 -6.38 -12.79
C PHE A 92 14.26 -5.21 -13.31
N ILE A 93 15.30 -4.83 -12.58
CA ILE A 93 16.14 -3.67 -12.86
C ILE A 93 17.50 -4.17 -13.27
N LYS A 94 17.93 -3.87 -14.49
CA LYS A 94 19.29 -4.11 -14.93
C LYS A 94 20.12 -2.86 -14.66
N THR A 95 21.18 -3.01 -13.89
CA THR A 95 22.09 -1.91 -13.56
C THR A 95 23.08 -1.65 -14.70
N LYS A 96 23.75 -0.48 -14.67
CA LYS A 96 24.74 -0.12 -15.70
C LYS A 96 25.96 -1.05 -15.74
N ASP A 97 26.26 -1.70 -14.63
CA ASP A 97 27.34 -2.72 -14.51
C ASP A 97 26.85 -4.16 -14.83
N GLY A 98 25.61 -4.29 -15.32
CA GLY A 98 25.05 -5.54 -15.83
C GLY A 98 24.39 -6.45 -14.81
N ARG A 99 24.35 -6.09 -13.52
CA ARG A 99 23.65 -6.87 -12.49
C ARG A 99 22.13 -6.78 -12.63
N GLY A 100 21.44 -7.88 -12.39
CA GLY A 100 19.98 -7.95 -12.30
C GLY A 100 19.51 -7.82 -10.85
N LEU A 101 18.51 -6.98 -10.61
CA LEU A 101 17.91 -6.76 -9.29
C LEU A 101 16.39 -6.94 -9.38
N TYR A 102 15.83 -7.74 -8.47
CA TYR A 102 14.38 -7.90 -8.33
C TYR A 102 13.89 -7.01 -7.19
N LYS A 103 13.04 -6.05 -7.49
CA LYS A 103 12.55 -5.07 -6.53
C LYS A 103 11.03 -5.06 -6.45
N ALA A 104 10.51 -5.00 -5.21
CA ALA A 104 9.13 -4.66 -4.98
C ALA A 104 8.85 -3.22 -5.43
N ASP A 105 7.59 -2.92 -5.67
CA ASP A 105 7.15 -1.58 -6.03
C ASP A 105 7.04 -0.70 -4.77
N PRO A 106 7.77 0.41 -4.69
CA PRO A 106 7.71 1.29 -3.52
C PRO A 106 6.35 2.01 -3.37
N PHE A 107 5.53 2.05 -4.43
CA PHE A 107 4.19 2.65 -4.42
C PHE A 107 3.07 1.61 -4.39
N ALA A 108 3.38 0.32 -4.24
CA ALA A 108 2.33 -0.69 -4.13
C ALA A 108 1.46 -0.45 -2.89
N ASN A 109 0.15 -0.66 -3.05
CA ASN A 109 -0.81 -0.57 -1.95
C ASN A 109 -1.06 -1.91 -1.26
N TYR A 110 -0.45 -2.99 -1.76
CA TYR A 110 -0.53 -4.32 -1.16
C TYR A 110 0.73 -5.12 -1.46
N ALA A 111 1.27 -5.79 -0.46
CA ALA A 111 2.42 -6.68 -0.58
C ALA A 111 1.98 -8.15 -0.53
N GLU A 112 2.81 -9.01 -1.11
CA GLU A 112 2.73 -10.45 -0.89
C GLU A 112 3.01 -10.76 0.59
N GLN A 113 2.26 -11.71 1.15
CA GLN A 113 2.53 -12.17 2.50
C GLN A 113 3.90 -12.86 2.57
N ARG A 114 4.63 -12.58 3.62
CA ARG A 114 5.94 -13.23 3.86
C ARG A 114 5.84 -14.76 3.87
N PRO A 115 6.91 -15.47 3.46
CA PRO A 115 8.24 -14.98 3.12
C PRO A 115 8.33 -14.34 1.71
N GLY A 116 7.22 -14.22 1.00
CA GLY A 116 7.17 -13.56 -0.28
C GLY A 116 7.59 -12.08 -0.20
N THR A 117 8.07 -11.54 -1.31
CA THR A 117 8.59 -10.17 -1.40
C THR A 117 8.09 -9.43 -2.64
N ALA A 118 7.03 -9.94 -3.28
CA ALA A 118 6.43 -9.30 -4.42
C ALA A 118 5.41 -8.23 -3.99
N SER A 119 5.10 -7.34 -4.90
CA SER A 119 3.97 -6.45 -4.80
C SER A 119 2.73 -7.11 -5.41
N ARG A 120 1.53 -6.77 -4.93
CA ARG A 120 0.26 -7.25 -5.46
C ARG A 120 -0.49 -6.10 -6.11
N ILE A 121 -0.92 -6.29 -7.35
CA ILE A 121 -1.75 -5.30 -8.06
C ILE A 121 -3.06 -5.13 -7.28
N THR A 122 -3.38 -3.90 -6.91
CA THR A 122 -4.54 -3.58 -6.06
C THR A 122 -5.17 -2.26 -6.51
N ASP A 123 -6.49 -2.21 -6.50
CA ASP A 123 -7.25 -1.01 -6.79
C ASP A 123 -7.94 -0.50 -5.52
N ILE A 124 -7.32 0.46 -4.86
CA ILE A 124 -7.86 1.09 -3.66
C ILE A 124 -8.98 2.11 -3.96
N THR A 125 -9.21 2.47 -5.22
CA THR A 125 -10.30 3.40 -5.58
C THR A 125 -11.68 2.78 -5.40
N LYS A 126 -11.76 1.47 -5.30
CA LYS A 126 -12.99 0.71 -5.05
C LYS A 126 -13.38 0.60 -3.57
N LEU A 127 -12.53 1.10 -2.66
CA LEU A 127 -12.86 1.11 -1.24
C LEU A 127 -14.13 1.95 -0.99
N ARG A 128 -15.02 1.41 -0.17
CA ARG A 128 -16.29 2.07 0.18
C ARG A 128 -16.20 2.60 1.60
N TRP A 129 -16.42 3.89 1.76
CA TRP A 129 -16.46 4.57 3.06
C TRP A 129 -17.93 4.82 3.43
N SER A 130 -18.32 4.49 4.64
CA SER A 130 -19.70 4.68 5.15
C SER A 130 -19.76 5.66 6.34
N ASP A 131 -18.71 6.44 6.52
CA ASP A 131 -18.46 7.33 7.66
C ASP A 131 -18.81 8.80 7.40
N ALA A 132 -19.53 9.12 6.32
CA ALA A 132 -19.86 10.50 5.93
C ALA A 132 -20.55 11.30 7.04
N ALA A 133 -21.48 10.68 7.78
CA ALA A 133 -22.18 11.33 8.90
C ALA A 133 -21.21 11.65 10.05
N TRP A 134 -20.27 10.76 10.35
CA TRP A 134 -19.25 10.96 11.36
C TRP A 134 -18.27 12.05 10.94
N MET A 135 -17.81 12.04 9.70
CA MET A 135 -16.91 13.06 9.13
C MET A 135 -17.55 14.46 9.17
N GLU A 136 -18.87 14.56 8.95
CA GLU A 136 -19.56 15.85 9.07
C GLU A 136 -19.69 16.28 10.53
N ALA A 137 -20.05 15.36 11.42
CA ALA A 137 -20.12 15.66 12.86
C ALA A 137 -18.76 16.09 13.42
N ARG A 138 -17.65 15.47 12.94
CA ARG A 138 -16.28 15.83 13.34
C ARG A 138 -15.93 17.29 13.01
N LYS A 139 -16.36 17.80 11.85
CA LYS A 139 -16.11 19.21 11.47
C LYS A 139 -16.73 20.22 12.42
N GLN A 140 -17.81 19.84 13.10
CA GLN A 140 -18.55 20.70 14.03
C GLN A 140 -18.00 20.61 15.46
N ARG A 141 -17.06 19.71 15.74
CA ARG A 141 -16.46 19.58 17.07
C ARG A 141 -15.36 20.61 17.27
N ASP A 142 -15.35 21.21 18.45
CA ASP A 142 -14.21 21.96 18.96
C ASP A 142 -13.21 20.98 19.61
N ASN A 143 -12.35 20.39 18.77
CA ASN A 143 -11.41 19.38 19.23
C ASN A 143 -10.32 19.96 20.16
N ASP A 144 -10.07 21.28 20.12
CA ASP A 144 -9.03 21.92 20.91
C ASP A 144 -9.43 22.04 22.39
N SER A 145 -10.72 22.00 22.69
CA SER A 145 -11.28 22.10 24.05
C SER A 145 -11.58 20.76 24.72
N LEU A 146 -11.50 19.65 23.98
CA LEU A 146 -11.83 18.32 24.49
C LEU A 146 -10.59 17.61 25.07
N PRO A 147 -10.76 16.84 26.15
CA PRO A 147 -9.67 16.03 26.68
C PRO A 147 -9.26 14.94 25.69
N VAL A 148 -7.97 14.72 25.53
CA VAL A 148 -7.38 13.71 24.67
C VAL A 148 -6.78 12.60 25.51
N SER A 149 -7.13 11.35 25.20
CA SER A 149 -6.52 10.14 25.73
C SER A 149 -6.26 9.16 24.59
N ILE A 150 -4.99 8.88 24.33
CA ILE A 150 -4.53 8.08 23.18
C ILE A 150 -4.16 6.68 23.67
N TYR A 151 -4.69 5.66 23.00
CA TYR A 151 -4.27 4.27 23.18
C TYR A 151 -3.37 3.87 22.01
N GLU A 152 -2.07 3.77 22.29
CA GLU A 152 -1.08 3.26 21.34
C GLU A 152 -1.06 1.74 21.39
N VAL A 153 -1.21 1.08 20.24
CA VAL A 153 -1.32 -0.38 20.17
C VAL A 153 -0.58 -0.95 18.97
N HIS A 154 0.22 -1.99 19.23
CA HIS A 154 0.86 -2.79 18.20
C HIS A 154 0.00 -4.02 17.88
N PRO A 155 -0.65 -4.11 16.68
CA PRO A 155 -1.60 -5.19 16.36
C PRO A 155 -1.04 -6.59 16.56
N GLY A 156 0.21 -6.81 16.15
CA GLY A 156 0.85 -8.14 16.22
C GLY A 156 1.21 -8.63 17.61
N SER A 157 1.15 -7.79 18.65
CA SER A 157 1.45 -8.17 20.04
C SER A 157 0.30 -7.94 21.01
N TRP A 158 -0.76 -7.23 20.60
CA TRP A 158 -1.87 -6.86 21.48
C TRP A 158 -2.73 -8.07 21.87
N LYS A 159 -3.23 -8.80 20.88
CA LYS A 159 -3.95 -10.06 21.04
C LYS A 159 -3.55 -11.03 19.94
N LYS A 160 -3.57 -12.31 20.27
CA LYS A 160 -3.28 -13.41 19.36
C LYS A 160 -4.25 -14.56 19.56
N HIS A 161 -4.47 -15.33 18.50
CA HIS A 161 -5.03 -16.68 18.61
C HIS A 161 -4.01 -17.62 19.24
N GLU A 162 -4.49 -18.77 19.67
CA GLU A 162 -3.60 -19.89 20.02
C GLU A 162 -2.80 -20.30 18.77
N GLN A 163 -1.49 -20.39 18.91
CA GLN A 163 -0.60 -20.78 17.81
C GLN A 163 -0.81 -22.26 17.49
N THR A 164 -0.87 -22.58 16.21
CA THR A 164 -1.00 -23.94 15.70
C THR A 164 0.11 -24.23 14.68
N GLU A 165 0.24 -25.49 14.26
CA GLU A 165 1.18 -25.85 13.18
C GLU A 165 0.83 -25.19 11.84
N GLU A 166 -0.44 -24.82 11.62
CA GLU A 166 -0.92 -24.16 10.40
C GLU A 166 -0.84 -22.62 10.49
N ASP A 167 -0.85 -22.07 11.72
CA ASP A 167 -0.73 -20.63 12.01
C ASP A 167 0.24 -20.41 13.18
N GLU A 168 1.53 -20.43 12.84
CA GLU A 168 2.63 -20.25 13.81
C GLU A 168 2.64 -18.84 14.43
N ASP A 169 2.10 -17.84 13.74
CA ASP A 169 2.06 -16.45 14.19
C ASP A 169 0.90 -16.17 15.13
N GLY A 170 -0.25 -16.78 14.89
CA GLY A 170 -1.51 -16.57 15.62
C GLY A 170 -2.00 -15.12 15.54
N PHE A 171 -1.67 -14.38 14.50
CA PHE A 171 -2.05 -12.99 14.39
C PHE A 171 -3.56 -12.82 14.15
N TYR A 172 -4.17 -11.89 14.87
CA TYR A 172 -5.49 -11.41 14.50
C TYR A 172 -5.44 -10.72 13.14
N ASN A 173 -6.46 -10.97 12.30
CA ASN A 173 -6.63 -10.19 11.08
C ASN A 173 -7.22 -8.80 11.39
N TYR A 174 -7.16 -7.88 10.43
CA TYR A 174 -7.63 -6.50 10.62
C TYR A 174 -9.10 -6.41 11.06
N ARG A 175 -9.97 -7.31 10.60
CA ARG A 175 -11.39 -7.30 10.98
C ARG A 175 -11.62 -7.73 12.42
N GLU A 176 -10.89 -8.73 12.88
CA GLU A 176 -10.90 -9.17 14.29
C GLU A 176 -10.37 -8.07 15.19
N ILE A 177 -9.22 -7.48 14.83
CA ILE A 177 -8.65 -6.32 15.53
C ILE A 177 -9.68 -5.19 15.62
N ALA A 178 -10.37 -4.86 14.53
CA ALA A 178 -11.35 -3.79 14.50
C ALA A 178 -12.44 -3.95 15.57
N HIS A 179 -13.03 -5.14 15.67
CA HIS A 179 -14.10 -5.40 16.63
C HIS A 179 -13.61 -5.41 18.08
N GLU A 180 -12.54 -6.13 18.34
CA GLU A 180 -11.99 -6.28 19.68
C GLU A 180 -11.43 -4.95 20.21
N LEU A 181 -10.70 -4.23 19.37
CA LEU A 181 -10.09 -2.95 19.74
C LEU A 181 -11.16 -1.87 19.94
N ALA A 182 -12.16 -1.78 19.07
CA ALA A 182 -13.24 -0.81 19.22
C ALA A 182 -14.02 -1.03 20.53
N ALA A 183 -14.32 -2.28 20.88
CA ALA A 183 -14.96 -2.62 22.14
C ALA A 183 -14.10 -2.22 23.36
N TYR A 184 -12.81 -2.56 23.33
CA TYR A 184 -11.86 -2.27 24.39
C TYR A 184 -11.67 -0.76 24.62
N VAL A 185 -11.38 0.01 23.57
CA VAL A 185 -11.12 1.46 23.71
C VAL A 185 -12.35 2.23 24.15
N LYS A 186 -13.54 1.76 23.75
CA LYS A 186 -14.81 2.33 24.19
C LYS A 186 -15.07 2.10 25.69
N ASP A 187 -14.86 0.86 26.17
CA ASP A 187 -15.03 0.49 27.57
C ASP A 187 -14.05 1.26 28.47
N MET A 188 -12.79 1.35 28.06
CA MET A 188 -11.73 2.04 28.78
C MET A 188 -11.81 3.57 28.70
N GLY A 189 -12.62 4.13 27.82
CA GLY A 189 -12.81 5.56 27.72
C GLY A 189 -11.74 6.32 26.91
N TYR A 190 -10.93 5.65 26.10
CA TYR A 190 -9.96 6.30 25.20
C TYR A 190 -10.66 7.12 24.12
N THR A 191 -10.03 8.24 23.74
CA THR A 191 -10.54 9.13 22.68
C THR A 191 -9.91 8.88 21.32
N HIS A 192 -8.68 8.36 21.29
CA HIS A 192 -7.90 8.11 20.09
C HIS A 192 -7.22 6.75 20.18
N VAL A 193 -6.94 6.17 19.02
CA VAL A 193 -6.12 4.96 18.87
C VAL A 193 -4.97 5.27 17.93
N GLU A 194 -3.76 4.90 18.31
CA GLU A 194 -2.58 4.93 17.47
C GLU A 194 -2.14 3.50 17.13
N LEU A 195 -2.21 3.14 15.85
CA LEU A 195 -1.81 1.81 15.37
C LEU A 195 -0.34 1.80 14.99
N MET A 196 0.49 1.14 15.79
CA MET A 196 1.91 0.95 15.50
C MET A 196 2.14 -0.15 14.46
N GLY A 197 3.21 0.01 13.66
CA GLY A 197 3.68 -1.05 12.76
C GLY A 197 2.73 -1.43 11.64
N ILE A 198 1.83 -0.54 11.25
CA ILE A 198 0.80 -0.81 10.25
C ILE A 198 1.35 -0.84 8.82
N ALA A 199 2.47 -0.17 8.54
CA ALA A 199 3.11 -0.20 7.23
C ALA A 199 3.85 -1.54 6.99
N GLU A 200 3.94 -1.97 5.72
CA GLU A 200 4.59 -3.24 5.39
C GLU A 200 6.08 -3.24 5.74
N HIS A 201 6.51 -4.32 6.38
CA HIS A 201 7.88 -4.52 6.87
C HIS A 201 8.26 -6.01 6.83
N PRO A 202 9.56 -6.35 6.61
CA PRO A 202 9.99 -7.74 6.41
C PRO A 202 10.20 -8.50 7.71
N PHE A 203 10.50 -7.80 8.81
CA PHE A 203 10.99 -8.39 10.05
C PHE A 203 10.10 -8.02 11.23
N ASP A 204 9.48 -9.01 11.86
CA ASP A 204 8.54 -8.82 12.99
C ASP A 204 9.18 -8.19 14.20
N GLY A 205 10.42 -8.56 14.50
CA GLY A 205 11.18 -8.00 15.63
C GLY A 205 11.46 -6.51 15.50
N SER A 206 11.24 -5.91 14.32
CA SER A 206 11.32 -4.46 14.14
C SER A 206 10.08 -3.70 14.62
N TRP A 207 9.00 -4.41 14.97
CA TRP A 207 7.70 -3.82 15.31
C TRP A 207 7.15 -2.85 14.25
N GLY A 208 7.54 -3.07 12.98
CA GLY A 208 7.16 -2.21 11.87
C GLY A 208 8.02 -0.97 11.68
N TYR A 209 9.09 -0.77 12.45
CA TYR A 209 9.99 0.37 12.27
C TYR A 209 10.94 0.24 11.07
N GLN A 210 11.12 -0.99 10.52
CA GLN A 210 11.90 -1.22 9.30
C GLN A 210 10.98 -1.30 8.08
N VAL A 211 10.30 -0.21 7.77
CA VAL A 211 9.33 -0.13 6.68
C VAL A 211 9.98 -0.39 5.32
N THR A 212 9.40 -1.29 4.54
CA THR A 212 9.80 -1.56 3.15
C THR A 212 8.83 -0.98 2.12
N ASN A 213 7.57 -0.75 2.51
CA ASN A 213 6.56 -0.16 1.63
C ASN A 213 5.67 0.80 2.42
N TYR A 214 5.80 2.10 2.13
CA TYR A 214 5.09 3.16 2.84
C TYR A 214 3.60 3.30 2.45
N PHE A 215 3.20 2.74 1.31
CA PHE A 215 1.84 2.85 0.77
C PHE A 215 1.02 1.56 0.95
N ALA A 216 1.60 0.51 1.50
CA ALA A 216 0.94 -0.75 1.77
C ALA A 216 0.79 -0.98 3.28
N PRO A 217 -0.41 -1.33 3.78
CA PRO A 217 -0.54 -1.90 5.10
C PRO A 217 0.14 -3.27 5.14
N THR A 218 0.63 -3.65 6.31
CA THR A 218 1.30 -4.96 6.45
C THR A 218 0.34 -6.11 6.10
N SER A 219 0.81 -6.98 5.22
CA SER A 219 0.03 -8.14 4.74
C SER A 219 -0.21 -9.22 5.81
N ARG A 220 0.46 -9.13 6.96
CA ARG A 220 0.33 -10.05 8.11
C ARG A 220 -1.10 -10.16 8.62
N HIS A 221 -1.82 -9.06 8.61
CA HIS A 221 -3.17 -8.97 9.17
C HIS A 221 -4.26 -8.94 8.09
N GLY A 222 -3.89 -8.97 6.82
CA GLY A 222 -4.86 -9.02 5.72
C GLY A 222 -4.68 -7.98 4.62
N SER A 223 -5.76 -7.63 3.97
CA SER A 223 -5.78 -6.77 2.78
C SER A 223 -6.01 -5.29 3.12
N PRO A 224 -5.75 -4.37 2.16
CA PRO A 224 -6.10 -2.95 2.31
C PRO A 224 -7.58 -2.70 2.59
N GLU A 225 -8.51 -3.51 2.04
CA GLU A 225 -9.94 -3.39 2.36
C GLU A 225 -10.21 -3.72 3.83
N ALA A 226 -9.48 -4.68 4.39
CA ALA A 226 -9.64 -5.03 5.79
C ALA A 226 -9.14 -3.91 6.72
N VAL A 227 -8.10 -3.17 6.32
CA VAL A 227 -7.67 -1.95 7.04
C VAL A 227 -8.73 -0.87 6.96
N SER A 228 -9.34 -0.63 5.79
CA SER A 228 -10.41 0.36 5.67
C SER A 228 -11.61 0.01 6.56
N TYR A 229 -11.91 -1.27 6.73
CA TYR A 229 -12.93 -1.74 7.66
C TYR A 229 -12.58 -1.43 9.12
N THR A 230 -11.32 -1.55 9.51
CA THR A 230 -10.83 -1.15 10.84
C THR A 230 -11.10 0.34 11.09
N HIS A 231 -10.78 1.20 10.14
CA HIS A 231 -11.04 2.63 10.22
C HIS A 231 -12.53 2.96 10.33
N LEU A 232 -13.40 2.26 9.60
CA LEU A 232 -14.85 2.44 9.68
C LEU A 232 -15.43 1.99 11.02
N THR A 233 -14.85 0.98 11.64
CA THR A 233 -15.34 0.43 12.91
C THR A 233 -14.92 1.31 14.11
N LEU A 234 -13.69 1.81 14.11
CA LEU A 234 -13.16 2.68 15.16
C LEU A 234 -13.82 4.08 15.18
N PRO A 235 -13.95 4.80 14.05
CA PRO A 235 -14.55 6.14 14.03
C PRO A 235 -16.03 6.18 14.40
N THR A 236 -16.79 5.13 14.13
CA THR A 236 -18.20 5.08 14.58
C THR A 236 -18.34 5.18 16.11
N ASN A 237 -17.24 4.99 16.81
CA ASN A 237 -17.19 5.08 18.25
C ASN A 237 -16.25 6.19 18.76
N ARG A 238 -15.10 6.49 18.08
CA ARG A 238 -14.13 7.53 18.46
C ARG A 238 -13.10 7.78 17.34
N GLU A 239 -12.32 8.86 17.44
CA GLU A 239 -11.33 9.27 16.44
C GLU A 239 -10.12 8.31 16.36
N VAL A 240 -9.59 8.14 15.14
CA VAL A 240 -8.36 7.41 14.83
C VAL A 240 -7.34 8.41 14.30
#